data_7ac0470b3a90c7f09a2f176d1adfe6d9
#
_entry.id   7ac0470b3a90c7f09a2f176d1adfe6d9
#
_cell.length_a   1.000
_cell.length_b   1.000
_cell.length_c   1.000
_cell.angle_alpha   90.00
_cell.angle_beta   90.00
_cell.angle_gamma   90.00
#
_symmetry.space_group_name_H-M   'P 1'
#
loop_
_entity.id
_entity.type
_entity.pdbx_description
1 polymer ?
#
loop_
_entity_poly.entity_id
_entity_poly.type
_entity_poly.pdbx_seq_one_letter_code
_entity_poly.pdbx_strand_id
1 'polypeptide(L)'
;SDYNYTRIKRTRSSELKALPFEQVSDEYVPVTREKKSRLRYWAGKIIQFPIGERWLVISVTSVVGGALLTFIAMPIFSLISITVVFKGRFVGTLKWPKNRVNQALIDNQLDFFTHSKSTNRFDWLEPSLLRLIEGALIILAFNLFELDSRSIFLILFAILFGHYDSLYRALAGEQKPKWLSHLGLYIPGRLLLIALFIALDLSLQPLVYYFGLLYFVVSSLQWIAANFKKGK
;
A
#
# COMPACT_ATOMS: atom_id res chain seq x y z
N SER A 1 1.09 -3.92 1.78
CA SER A 1 1.19 -5.39 1.87
C SER A 1 2.09 -5.89 3.00
N ASP A 2 3.14 -5.15 3.37
CA ASP A 2 4.04 -5.55 4.44
C ASP A 2 3.33 -5.74 5.78
N TYR A 3 2.49 -4.80 6.13
CA TYR A 3 1.70 -4.85 7.34
C TYR A 3 0.76 -6.07 7.35
N ASN A 4 -0.02 -6.29 6.28
CA ASN A 4 -0.91 -7.44 6.18
C ASN A 4 -0.15 -8.77 6.23
N TYR A 5 1.01 -8.87 5.55
CA TYR A 5 1.88 -10.04 5.64
C TYR A 5 2.32 -10.31 7.07
N THR A 6 2.84 -9.30 7.75
CA THR A 6 3.34 -9.42 9.13
C THR A 6 2.20 -9.79 10.09
N ARG A 7 1.03 -9.18 9.92
CA ARG A 7 -0.16 -9.44 10.71
C ARG A 7 -0.66 -10.87 10.53
N ILE A 8 -0.82 -11.34 9.30
CA ILE A 8 -1.23 -12.72 8.99
C ILE A 8 -0.19 -13.71 9.54
N LYS A 9 1.11 -13.42 9.38
CA LYS A 9 2.18 -14.24 9.92
C LYS A 9 2.10 -14.35 11.45
N ARG A 10 1.86 -13.25 12.16
CA ARG A 10 1.70 -13.23 13.62
C ARG A 10 0.51 -14.06 14.06
N THR A 11 -0.66 -13.86 13.47
CA THR A 11 -1.88 -14.61 13.79
C THR A 11 -1.67 -16.11 13.57
N ARG A 12 -1.08 -16.52 12.44
CA ARG A 12 -0.79 -17.93 12.16
C ARG A 12 0.27 -18.53 13.06
N SER A 13 1.21 -17.75 13.58
CA SER A 13 2.19 -18.22 14.56
C SER A 13 1.63 -18.22 15.98
N SER A 14 0.66 -17.39 16.32
CA SER A 14 -0.02 -17.40 17.62
C SER A 14 -1.05 -18.50 17.75
N GLU A 15 -1.71 -18.91 16.66
CA GLU A 15 -2.54 -20.12 16.64
C GLU A 15 -1.75 -21.36 17.02
N LEU A 16 -0.46 -21.41 16.67
CA LEU A 16 0.45 -22.49 17.09
C LEU A 16 0.84 -22.40 18.58
N LYS A 17 0.65 -21.23 19.22
CA LYS A 17 1.07 -20.97 20.61
C LYS A 17 -0.07 -20.66 21.57
N ALA A 18 -1.33 -20.70 21.13
CA ALA A 18 -2.55 -20.46 21.93
C ALA A 18 -2.54 -19.16 22.77
N LEU A 19 -1.95 -18.06 22.26
CA LEU A 19 -1.93 -16.76 22.96
C LEU A 19 -3.10 -15.88 22.53
N PRO A 20 -3.86 -15.26 23.48
CA PRO A 20 -4.93 -14.33 23.17
C PRO A 20 -4.39 -13.09 22.44
N PHE A 21 -5.12 -12.62 21.43
CA PHE A 21 -4.76 -11.50 20.55
C PHE A 21 -4.59 -10.15 21.27
N GLU A 22 -5.24 -9.95 22.40
CA GLU A 22 -5.23 -8.70 23.17
C GLU A 22 -3.91 -8.36 23.87
N GLN A 23 -3.02 -9.33 24.05
CA GLN A 23 -1.72 -9.13 24.71
C GLN A 23 -0.56 -8.82 23.77
N VAL A 24 -0.81 -8.67 22.46
CA VAL A 24 0.22 -8.30 21.46
C VAL A 24 0.23 -6.79 21.19
N SER A 25 -0.15 -5.97 22.17
CA SER A 25 0.14 -4.55 22.17
C SER A 25 1.62 -4.36 22.52
N ASP A 26 2.39 -3.92 21.54
CA ASP A 26 3.70 -3.26 21.66
C ASP A 26 4.88 -3.91 22.39
N GLU A 27 4.73 -5.06 22.99
CA GLU A 27 5.88 -5.73 23.58
C GLU A 27 6.69 -6.41 22.46
N TYR A 28 7.82 -5.80 22.15
CA TYR A 28 8.85 -6.32 21.26
C TYR A 28 9.33 -7.68 21.80
N VAL A 29 8.65 -8.75 21.38
CA VAL A 29 9.13 -10.10 21.66
C VAL A 29 10.44 -10.28 20.89
N PRO A 30 11.58 -10.34 21.55
CA PRO A 30 12.83 -10.59 20.87
C PRO A 30 12.74 -12.00 20.27
N VAL A 31 12.51 -12.05 18.95
CA VAL A 31 12.68 -13.29 18.20
C VAL A 31 14.10 -13.76 18.50
N THR A 32 14.22 -14.92 19.14
CA THR A 32 15.51 -15.60 19.38
C THR A 32 16.23 -15.65 18.03
N ARG A 33 17.18 -14.73 17.85
CA ARG A 33 17.92 -14.60 16.60
C ARG A 33 18.86 -15.79 16.52
N GLU A 34 18.57 -16.73 15.64
CA GLU A 34 19.66 -17.56 15.10
C GLU A 34 20.82 -16.61 14.73
N LYS A 35 22.02 -16.90 15.23
CA LYS A 35 23.25 -16.14 14.95
C LYS A 35 23.55 -16.18 13.46
N LYS A 36 22.80 -15.40 12.67
CA LYS A 36 23.15 -15.14 11.28
C LYS A 36 24.47 -14.40 11.27
N SER A 37 25.41 -14.79 10.38
CA SER A 37 26.68 -14.09 10.24
C SER A 37 26.38 -12.58 10.08
N ARG A 38 27.18 -11.73 10.72
CA ARG A 38 27.00 -10.27 10.76
C ARG A 38 26.83 -9.68 9.33
N LEU A 39 27.54 -10.24 8.39
CA LEU A 39 27.50 -9.86 6.97
C LEU A 39 26.14 -10.21 6.32
N ARG A 40 25.57 -11.39 6.57
CA ARG A 40 24.23 -11.79 6.10
C ARG A 40 23.10 -10.93 6.70
N TYR A 41 23.27 -10.49 7.95
CA TYR A 41 22.31 -9.61 8.59
C TYR A 41 22.29 -8.23 7.93
N TRP A 42 23.46 -7.63 7.71
CA TRP A 42 23.56 -6.31 7.07
C TRP A 42 23.16 -6.35 5.60
N ALA A 43 23.60 -7.36 4.84
CA ALA A 43 23.18 -7.55 3.46
C ALA A 43 21.65 -7.64 3.35
N GLY A 44 21.01 -8.39 4.24
CA GLY A 44 19.54 -8.49 4.27
C GLY A 44 18.85 -7.14 4.56
N LYS A 45 19.44 -6.29 5.40
CA LYS A 45 18.91 -4.93 5.67
C LYS A 45 19.08 -4.01 4.47
N ILE A 46 20.26 -3.98 3.86
CA ILE A 46 20.54 -3.13 2.69
C ILE A 46 19.66 -3.52 1.50
N ILE A 47 19.46 -4.82 1.27
CA ILE A 47 18.61 -5.32 0.17
C ILE A 47 17.13 -4.93 0.36
N GLN A 48 16.65 -4.77 1.60
CA GLN A 48 15.28 -4.31 1.85
C GLN A 48 15.05 -2.85 1.41
N PHE A 49 16.12 -2.12 1.15
CA PHE A 49 16.10 -0.76 0.64
C PHE A 49 15.16 0.16 1.45
N PRO A 50 15.35 0.28 2.78
CA PRO A 50 14.57 1.15 3.62
C PRO A 50 14.78 2.63 3.25
N ILE A 51 14.04 3.51 3.91
CA ILE A 51 14.01 4.95 3.56
C ILE A 51 15.41 5.59 3.60
N GLY A 52 16.24 5.22 4.57
CA GLY A 52 17.60 5.77 4.70
C GLY A 52 18.48 5.46 3.50
N GLU A 53 18.46 4.22 3.03
CA GLU A 53 19.23 3.80 1.86
C GLU A 53 18.72 4.43 0.55
N ARG A 54 17.41 4.70 0.45
CA ARG A 54 16.85 5.45 -0.68
C ARG A 54 17.40 6.87 -0.74
N TRP A 55 17.42 7.57 0.40
CA TRP A 55 18.00 8.91 0.47
C TRP A 55 19.50 8.92 0.16
N LEU A 56 20.24 7.92 0.64
CA LEU A 56 21.67 7.77 0.32
C LEU A 56 21.88 7.58 -1.19
N VAL A 57 21.13 6.69 -1.83
CA VAL A 57 21.22 6.48 -3.29
C VAL A 57 20.87 7.76 -4.04
N ILE A 58 19.78 8.44 -3.68
CA ILE A 58 19.38 9.70 -4.31
C ILE A 58 20.50 10.74 -4.17
N SER A 59 21.03 10.91 -2.97
CA SER A 59 22.08 11.92 -2.69
C SER A 59 23.35 11.62 -3.48
N VAL A 60 23.85 10.40 -3.43
CA VAL A 60 25.09 10.02 -4.12
C VAL A 60 24.92 10.10 -5.63
N THR A 61 23.85 9.54 -6.18
CA THR A 61 23.64 9.55 -7.64
C THR A 61 23.36 10.94 -8.19
N SER A 62 22.68 11.81 -7.43
CA SER A 62 22.45 13.20 -7.82
C SER A 62 23.74 14.00 -7.89
N VAL A 63 24.68 13.76 -6.95
CA VAL A 63 25.98 14.44 -6.95
C VAL A 63 26.91 13.93 -8.05
N VAL A 64 26.94 12.61 -8.30
CA VAL A 64 27.87 11.95 -9.25
C VAL A 64 27.41 12.07 -10.70
N GLY A 65 26.14 11.87 -10.97
CA GLY A 65 25.60 11.80 -12.32
C GLY A 65 24.29 12.54 -12.54
N GLY A 66 23.91 13.41 -11.62
CA GLY A 66 22.71 14.24 -11.72
C GLY A 66 21.41 13.47 -11.71
N ALA A 67 20.34 14.12 -12.19
CA ALA A 67 18.99 13.58 -12.18
C ALA A 67 18.87 12.28 -12.99
N LEU A 68 19.53 12.19 -14.15
CA LEU A 68 19.45 11.01 -15.02
C LEU A 68 19.93 9.74 -14.32
N LEU A 69 21.11 9.79 -13.69
CA LEU A 69 21.64 8.66 -12.96
C LEU A 69 20.74 8.26 -11.79
N THR A 70 20.15 9.22 -11.12
CA THR A 70 19.19 8.97 -10.03
C THR A 70 17.93 8.26 -10.54
N PHE A 71 17.37 8.72 -11.67
CA PHE A 71 16.19 8.09 -12.29
C PHE A 71 16.44 6.68 -12.80
N ILE A 72 17.68 6.34 -13.14
CA ILE A 72 18.05 4.97 -13.54
C ILE A 72 18.33 4.11 -12.29
N ALA A 73 19.08 4.62 -11.35
CA ALA A 73 19.48 3.86 -10.16
C ALA A 73 18.29 3.49 -9.25
N MET A 74 17.38 4.43 -8.99
CA MET A 74 16.25 4.20 -8.08
C MET A 74 15.32 3.06 -8.52
N PRO A 75 14.85 2.97 -9.78
CA PRO A 75 14.08 1.82 -10.25
C PRO A 75 14.85 0.50 -10.15
N ILE A 76 16.14 0.48 -10.47
CA ILE A 76 16.96 -0.74 -10.41
C ILE A 76 17.03 -1.26 -8.97
N PHE A 77 17.42 -0.42 -8.01
CA PHE A 77 17.47 -0.81 -6.61
C PHE A 77 16.10 -1.20 -6.05
N SER A 78 15.04 -0.47 -6.45
CA SER A 78 13.68 -0.81 -6.07
C SER A 78 13.23 -2.16 -6.61
N LEU A 79 13.55 -2.48 -7.86
CA LEU A 79 13.20 -3.75 -8.49
C LEU A 79 13.93 -4.92 -7.81
N ILE A 80 15.22 -4.78 -7.51
CA ILE A 80 16.00 -5.76 -6.75
C ILE A 80 15.36 -6.00 -5.38
N SER A 81 15.07 -4.91 -4.65
CA SER A 81 14.44 -4.99 -3.33
C SER A 81 13.08 -5.68 -3.38
N ILE A 82 12.21 -5.28 -4.30
CA ILE A 82 10.89 -5.88 -4.48
C ILE A 82 11.03 -7.38 -4.77
N THR A 83 11.91 -7.76 -5.67
CA THR A 83 12.12 -9.17 -6.06
C THR A 83 12.55 -10.02 -4.86
N VAL A 84 13.54 -9.54 -4.11
CA VAL A 84 14.08 -10.29 -2.96
C VAL A 84 13.06 -10.39 -1.84
N VAL A 85 12.38 -9.27 -1.52
CA VAL A 85 11.35 -9.23 -0.47
C VAL A 85 10.15 -10.09 -0.86
N PHE A 86 9.69 -9.98 -2.12
CA PHE A 86 8.58 -10.78 -2.63
C PHE A 86 8.90 -12.28 -2.58
N LYS A 87 10.07 -12.69 -3.12
CA LYS A 87 10.51 -14.09 -3.07
C LYS A 87 10.56 -14.63 -1.64
N GLY A 88 11.13 -13.86 -0.72
CA GLY A 88 11.23 -14.28 0.69
C GLY A 88 9.85 -14.49 1.35
N ARG A 89 8.91 -13.57 1.09
CA ARG A 89 7.55 -13.66 1.61
C ARG A 89 6.75 -14.77 0.94
N PHE A 90 6.86 -14.90 -0.37
CA PHE A 90 6.16 -15.93 -1.13
C PHE A 90 6.57 -17.33 -0.67
N VAL A 91 7.87 -17.60 -0.61
CA VAL A 91 8.40 -18.89 -0.10
C VAL A 91 8.00 -19.11 1.37
N GLY A 92 8.04 -18.05 2.19
CA GLY A 92 7.54 -18.12 3.57
C GLY A 92 6.06 -18.50 3.65
N THR A 93 5.23 -17.91 2.79
CA THR A 93 3.78 -18.17 2.74
C THR A 93 3.45 -19.60 2.29
N LEU A 94 4.26 -20.20 1.41
CA LEU A 94 4.07 -21.59 0.99
C LEU A 94 4.14 -22.58 2.15
N LYS A 95 4.88 -22.24 3.22
CA LYS A 95 5.01 -23.04 4.44
C LYS A 95 3.83 -22.90 5.40
N TRP A 96 2.93 -21.93 5.18
CA TRP A 96 1.79 -21.71 6.05
C TRP A 96 0.66 -22.70 5.77
N PRO A 97 -0.16 -23.04 6.80
CA PRO A 97 -1.35 -23.86 6.61
C PRO A 97 -2.31 -23.21 5.61
N LYS A 98 -3.08 -24.03 4.90
CA LYS A 98 -4.05 -23.55 3.89
C LYS A 98 -5.38 -23.09 4.50
N ASN A 99 -5.62 -23.37 5.80
CA ASN A 99 -6.84 -22.98 6.48
C ASN A 99 -7.06 -21.46 6.48
N ARG A 100 -8.32 -21.03 6.51
CA ARG A 100 -8.69 -19.63 6.67
C ARG A 100 -8.54 -19.20 8.13
N VAL A 101 -8.18 -17.95 8.32
CA VAL A 101 -8.03 -17.32 9.65
C VAL A 101 -8.98 -16.14 9.73
N ASN A 102 -9.71 -16.02 10.84
CA ASN A 102 -10.65 -14.92 11.08
C ASN A 102 -9.91 -13.60 11.33
N GLN A 103 -9.44 -12.99 10.26
CA GLN A 103 -8.74 -11.72 10.31
C GLN A 103 -9.01 -10.91 9.06
N ALA A 104 -9.54 -9.69 9.22
CA ALA A 104 -9.73 -8.78 8.10
C ALA A 104 -8.40 -8.17 7.64
N LEU A 105 -8.25 -7.98 6.35
CA LEU A 105 -7.15 -7.19 5.80
C LEU A 105 -7.32 -5.72 6.19
N ILE A 106 -6.21 -5.04 6.46
CA ILE A 106 -6.20 -3.59 6.55
C ILE A 106 -6.20 -3.05 5.13
N ASP A 107 -6.97 -1.97 4.93
CA ASP A 107 -7.08 -1.30 3.65
C ASP A 107 -7.66 -2.23 2.56
N ASN A 108 -8.79 -2.86 2.89
CA ASN A 108 -9.57 -3.61 1.91
C ASN A 108 -10.18 -2.63 0.89
N GLN A 109 -9.74 -2.74 -0.35
CA GLN A 109 -10.16 -1.86 -1.46
C GLN A 109 -11.33 -2.43 -2.28
N LEU A 110 -11.86 -3.57 -1.87
CA LEU A 110 -13.00 -4.26 -2.51
C LEU A 110 -14.27 -4.23 -1.66
N ASP A 111 -14.39 -3.30 -0.70
CA ASP A 111 -15.50 -3.27 0.26
C ASP A 111 -16.89 -3.18 -0.37
N PHE A 112 -17.00 -2.73 -1.64
CA PHE A 112 -18.27 -2.78 -2.35
C PHE A 112 -18.79 -4.20 -2.61
N PHE A 113 -17.89 -5.17 -2.75
CA PHE A 113 -18.24 -6.52 -3.20
C PHE A 113 -17.86 -7.62 -2.21
N THR A 114 -16.96 -7.34 -1.28
CA THR A 114 -16.42 -8.36 -0.38
C THR A 114 -16.37 -7.89 1.06
N HIS A 115 -17.12 -8.57 1.92
CA HIS A 115 -17.04 -8.40 3.38
C HIS A 115 -16.33 -9.59 4.04
N SER A 116 -15.34 -10.17 3.39
CA SER A 116 -14.63 -11.32 3.95
C SER A 116 -13.83 -10.92 5.19
N LYS A 117 -14.25 -11.41 6.34
CA LYS A 117 -13.50 -11.30 7.61
C LYS A 117 -12.39 -12.34 7.74
N SER A 118 -12.34 -13.33 6.84
CA SER A 118 -11.38 -14.43 6.90
C SER A 118 -10.31 -14.29 5.82
N THR A 119 -9.06 -14.56 6.18
CA THR A 119 -7.93 -14.45 5.25
C THR A 119 -7.33 -15.82 4.93
N ASN A 120 -7.01 -16.03 3.65
CA ASN A 120 -6.17 -17.09 3.16
C ASN A 120 -4.69 -16.71 3.32
N ARG A 121 -3.80 -17.69 3.11
CA ARG A 121 -2.35 -17.47 3.23
C ARG A 121 -1.78 -16.45 2.24
N PHE A 122 -2.41 -16.23 1.09
CA PHE A 122 -1.97 -15.30 0.04
C PHE A 122 -2.69 -13.96 0.01
N ASP A 123 -3.74 -13.77 0.83
CA ASP A 123 -4.55 -12.55 0.79
C ASP A 123 -3.77 -11.27 1.14
N TRP A 124 -2.58 -11.39 1.75
CA TRP A 124 -1.69 -10.26 1.95
C TRP A 124 -1.21 -9.62 0.63
N LEU A 125 -1.25 -10.35 -0.49
CA LEU A 125 -0.92 -9.85 -1.82
C LEU A 125 -2.05 -9.03 -2.44
N GLU A 126 -3.30 -9.33 -2.08
CA GLU A 126 -4.50 -8.76 -2.69
C GLU A 126 -4.45 -7.22 -2.77
N PRO A 127 -4.23 -6.46 -1.69
CA PRO A 127 -4.23 -5.00 -1.78
C PRO A 127 -3.14 -4.44 -2.70
N SER A 128 -2.01 -5.13 -2.80
CA SER A 128 -0.90 -4.69 -3.66
C SER A 128 -1.14 -4.99 -5.13
N LEU A 129 -1.71 -6.15 -5.44
CA LEU A 129 -2.06 -6.53 -6.81
C LEU A 129 -3.18 -5.64 -7.34
N LEU A 130 -4.20 -5.38 -6.52
CA LEU A 130 -5.30 -4.50 -6.91
C LEU A 130 -4.83 -3.09 -7.23
N ARG A 131 -3.93 -2.52 -6.41
CA ARG A 131 -3.34 -1.21 -6.68
C ARG A 131 -2.47 -1.18 -7.93
N LEU A 132 -1.72 -2.26 -8.16
CA LEU A 132 -0.92 -2.39 -9.39
C LEU A 132 -1.82 -2.40 -10.62
N ILE A 133 -2.89 -3.22 -10.59
CA ILE A 133 -3.86 -3.33 -11.69
C ILE A 133 -4.57 -1.98 -11.88
N GLU A 134 -5.06 -1.37 -10.82
CA GLU A 134 -5.71 -0.05 -10.87
C GLU A 134 -4.79 1.00 -11.51
N GLY A 135 -3.55 1.13 -11.02
CA GLY A 135 -2.59 2.09 -11.57
C GLY A 135 -2.27 1.83 -13.03
N ALA A 136 -2.08 0.56 -13.41
CA ALA A 136 -1.80 0.20 -14.81
C ALA A 136 -2.99 0.51 -15.73
N LEU A 137 -4.23 0.23 -15.31
CA LEU A 137 -5.43 0.53 -16.08
C LEU A 137 -5.66 2.04 -16.21
N ILE A 138 -5.40 2.83 -15.16
CA ILE A 138 -5.47 4.29 -15.22
C ILE A 138 -4.44 4.84 -16.21
N ILE A 139 -3.18 4.40 -16.12
CA ILE A 139 -2.13 4.83 -17.04
C ILE A 139 -2.53 4.49 -18.48
N LEU A 140 -3.03 3.28 -18.73
CA LEU A 140 -3.46 2.85 -20.04
C LEU A 140 -4.61 3.71 -20.57
N ALA A 141 -5.67 3.91 -19.77
CA ALA A 141 -6.83 4.70 -20.13
C ALA A 141 -6.44 6.15 -20.47
N PHE A 142 -5.65 6.78 -19.62
CA PHE A 142 -5.26 8.18 -19.81
C PHE A 142 -4.31 8.39 -20.98
N ASN A 143 -3.44 7.41 -21.27
CA ASN A 143 -2.62 7.46 -22.49
C ASN A 143 -3.44 7.27 -23.78
N LEU A 144 -4.45 6.40 -23.77
CA LEU A 144 -5.33 6.19 -24.92
C LEU A 144 -6.17 7.46 -25.25
N PHE A 145 -6.46 8.29 -24.24
CA PHE A 145 -7.19 9.54 -24.38
C PHE A 145 -6.27 10.77 -24.43
N GLU A 146 -4.98 10.56 -24.69
CA GLU A 146 -3.96 11.60 -24.91
C GLU A 146 -3.91 12.67 -23.81
N LEU A 147 -4.24 12.32 -22.56
CA LEU A 147 -4.06 13.25 -21.46
C LEU A 147 -2.58 13.51 -21.20
N ASP A 148 -2.31 14.73 -20.76
CA ASP A 148 -0.95 15.13 -20.42
C ASP A 148 -0.38 14.35 -19.23
N SER A 149 0.94 14.16 -19.21
CA SER A 149 1.63 13.40 -18.15
C SER A 149 1.41 13.98 -16.75
N ARG A 150 1.12 15.27 -16.63
CA ARG A 150 0.81 15.93 -15.35
C ARG A 150 -0.52 15.44 -14.79
N SER A 151 -1.54 15.31 -15.63
CA SER A 151 -2.86 14.80 -15.25
C SER A 151 -2.78 13.33 -14.84
N ILE A 152 -2.01 12.52 -15.57
CA ILE A 152 -1.76 11.11 -15.20
C ILE A 152 -1.06 11.05 -13.83
N PHE A 153 -0.01 11.84 -13.62
CA PHE A 153 0.68 11.91 -12.34
C PHE A 153 -0.24 12.33 -11.20
N LEU A 154 -1.04 13.40 -11.40
CA LEU A 154 -1.92 13.95 -10.37
C LEU A 154 -2.99 12.95 -9.93
N ILE A 155 -3.64 12.24 -10.85
CA ILE A 155 -4.67 11.26 -10.49
C ILE A 155 -4.05 10.04 -9.76
N LEU A 156 -2.93 9.53 -10.24
CA LEU A 156 -2.22 8.43 -9.58
C LEU A 156 -1.76 8.83 -8.18
N PHE A 157 -1.23 10.05 -8.04
CA PHE A 157 -0.77 10.55 -6.74
C PHE A 157 -1.95 10.79 -5.78
N ALA A 158 -3.08 11.32 -6.27
CA ALA A 158 -4.29 11.49 -5.46
C ALA A 158 -4.83 10.15 -4.96
N ILE A 159 -4.94 9.15 -5.82
CA ILE A 159 -5.40 7.81 -5.45
C ILE A 159 -4.42 7.16 -4.46
N LEU A 160 -3.11 7.27 -4.72
CA LEU A 160 -2.08 6.77 -3.82
C LEU A 160 -2.18 7.43 -2.44
N PHE A 161 -2.37 8.75 -2.38
CA PHE A 161 -2.58 9.49 -1.15
C PHE A 161 -3.81 8.96 -0.39
N GLY A 162 -4.93 8.70 -1.09
CA GLY A 162 -6.13 8.10 -0.50
C GLY A 162 -5.89 6.71 0.11
N HIS A 163 -5.03 5.90 -0.51
CA HIS A 163 -4.62 4.60 0.03
C HIS A 163 -3.76 4.76 1.29
N TYR A 164 -2.80 5.68 1.27
CA TYR A 164 -1.96 5.97 2.43
C TYR A 164 -2.78 6.54 3.59
N ASP A 165 -3.70 7.48 3.32
CA ASP A 165 -4.61 8.02 4.34
C ASP A 165 -5.39 6.90 5.04
N SER A 166 -5.96 5.97 4.28
CA SER A 166 -6.68 4.82 4.83
C SER A 166 -5.78 3.92 5.70
N LEU A 167 -4.56 3.67 5.23
CA LEU A 167 -3.60 2.84 5.96
C LEU A 167 -3.13 3.51 7.25
N TYR A 168 -2.75 4.80 7.20
CA TYR A 168 -2.24 5.51 8.38
C TYR A 168 -3.32 5.69 9.44
N ARG A 169 -4.58 5.97 9.06
CA ARG A 169 -5.70 5.98 9.99
C ARG A 169 -5.88 4.64 10.68
N ALA A 170 -5.85 3.55 9.92
CA ALA A 170 -5.96 2.20 10.48
C ALA A 170 -4.81 1.87 11.44
N LEU A 171 -3.58 2.33 11.14
CA LEU A 171 -2.42 2.17 12.03
C LEU A 171 -2.54 3.01 13.31
N ALA A 172 -3.17 4.18 13.22
CA ALA A 172 -3.47 5.04 14.36
C ALA A 172 -4.70 4.58 15.18
N GLY A 173 -5.31 3.44 14.83
CA GLY A 173 -6.54 2.95 15.46
C GLY A 173 -7.78 3.77 15.11
N GLU A 174 -7.71 4.61 14.08
CA GLU A 174 -8.82 5.43 13.62
C GLU A 174 -9.53 4.79 12.42
N GLN A 175 -10.84 5.02 12.35
CA GLN A 175 -11.62 4.59 11.19
C GLN A 175 -11.85 5.77 10.24
N LYS A 176 -11.61 5.54 8.95
CA LYS A 176 -12.01 6.50 7.92
C LYS A 176 -13.54 6.60 7.89
N PRO A 177 -14.12 7.81 7.84
CA PRO A 177 -15.56 7.94 7.72
C PRO A 177 -16.11 7.22 6.50
N LYS A 178 -17.20 6.47 6.67
CA LYS A 178 -17.80 5.67 5.59
C LYS A 178 -18.16 6.52 4.37
N TRP A 179 -18.71 7.72 4.58
CA TRP A 179 -19.06 8.62 3.48
C TRP A 179 -17.86 8.99 2.61
N LEU A 180 -16.67 9.22 3.24
CA LEU A 180 -15.44 9.55 2.51
C LEU A 180 -14.92 8.34 1.72
N SER A 181 -15.07 7.14 2.25
CA SER A 181 -14.74 5.91 1.54
C SER A 181 -15.67 5.68 0.35
N HIS A 182 -16.98 5.94 0.50
CA HIS A 182 -17.96 5.85 -0.59
C HIS A 182 -17.70 6.88 -1.68
N LEU A 183 -17.41 8.13 -1.34
CA LEU A 183 -17.00 9.15 -2.32
C LEU A 183 -15.70 8.77 -3.04
N GLY A 184 -14.80 8.07 -2.35
CA GLY A 184 -13.57 7.54 -2.96
C GLY A 184 -13.80 6.36 -3.92
N LEU A 185 -15.04 5.85 -4.01
CA LEU A 185 -15.54 4.83 -4.95
C LEU A 185 -14.83 3.48 -4.90
N TYR A 186 -13.93 3.23 -3.96
CA TYR A 186 -13.09 2.02 -3.95
C TYR A 186 -12.45 1.74 -5.33
N ILE A 187 -11.68 0.67 -5.47
CA ILE A 187 -11.05 0.33 -6.77
C ILE A 187 -12.10 0.02 -7.84
N PRO A 188 -13.11 -0.85 -7.58
CA PRO A 188 -14.07 -1.20 -8.63
C PRO A 188 -14.88 -0.01 -9.12
N GLY A 189 -15.33 0.86 -8.22
CA GLY A 189 -16.12 2.04 -8.59
C GLY A 189 -15.33 3.06 -9.37
N ARG A 190 -14.04 3.28 -9.04
CA ARG A 190 -13.16 4.16 -9.81
C ARG A 190 -12.93 3.64 -11.23
N LEU A 191 -12.63 2.35 -11.36
CA LEU A 191 -12.44 1.74 -12.68
C LEU A 191 -13.72 1.76 -13.51
N LEU A 192 -14.88 1.49 -12.86
CA LEU A 192 -16.17 1.59 -13.53
C LEU A 192 -16.47 3.01 -14.00
N LEU A 193 -16.19 4.01 -13.16
CA LEU A 193 -16.38 5.42 -13.53
C LEU A 193 -15.49 5.83 -14.70
N ILE A 194 -14.22 5.43 -14.70
CA ILE A 194 -13.31 5.68 -15.83
C ILE A 194 -13.83 4.98 -17.08
N ALA A 195 -14.22 3.72 -17.00
CA ALA A 195 -14.78 2.98 -18.13
C ALA A 195 -16.07 3.63 -18.68
N LEU A 196 -16.93 4.19 -17.80
CA LEU A 196 -18.13 4.92 -18.20
C LEU A 196 -17.79 6.20 -18.97
N PHE A 197 -16.81 6.99 -18.49
CA PHE A 197 -16.37 8.19 -19.17
C PHE A 197 -15.81 7.87 -20.57
N ILE A 198 -15.06 6.78 -20.68
CA ILE A 198 -14.54 6.26 -21.95
C ILE A 198 -15.69 5.85 -22.87
N ALA A 199 -16.65 5.05 -22.38
CA ALA A 199 -17.76 4.57 -23.17
C ALA A 199 -18.70 5.68 -23.69
N LEU A 200 -18.75 6.81 -22.96
CA LEU A 200 -19.54 7.98 -23.32
C LEU A 200 -18.73 9.05 -24.07
N ASP A 201 -17.48 8.76 -24.42
CA ASP A 201 -16.55 9.71 -25.08
C ASP A 201 -16.39 11.04 -24.31
N LEU A 202 -16.41 10.95 -22.97
CA LEU A 202 -16.26 12.10 -22.09
C LEU A 202 -14.80 12.33 -21.73
N SER A 203 -14.40 13.61 -21.58
CA SER A 203 -13.07 13.95 -21.09
C SER A 203 -12.81 13.36 -19.71
N LEU A 204 -11.64 12.76 -19.51
CA LEU A 204 -11.21 12.22 -18.20
C LEU A 204 -10.66 13.30 -17.26
N GLN A 205 -10.45 14.53 -17.74
CA GLN A 205 -9.89 15.63 -16.93
C GLN A 205 -10.71 15.98 -15.67
N PRO A 206 -12.05 15.97 -15.67
CA PRO A 206 -12.84 16.20 -14.46
C PRO A 206 -12.56 15.17 -13.35
N LEU A 207 -12.20 13.93 -13.69
CA LEU A 207 -11.86 12.92 -12.71
C LEU A 207 -10.56 13.23 -11.95
N VAL A 208 -9.59 13.84 -12.63
CA VAL A 208 -8.35 14.32 -12.00
C VAL A 208 -8.66 15.35 -10.93
N TYR A 209 -9.51 16.33 -11.23
CA TYR A 209 -9.91 17.37 -10.27
C TYR A 209 -10.75 16.78 -9.13
N TYR A 210 -11.68 15.90 -9.45
CA TYR A 210 -12.52 15.25 -8.44
C TYR A 210 -11.69 14.48 -7.42
N PHE A 211 -10.84 13.57 -7.86
CA PHE A 211 -10.02 12.77 -6.93
C PHE A 211 -8.94 13.61 -6.26
N GLY A 212 -8.37 14.60 -6.95
CA GLY A 212 -7.45 15.56 -6.35
C GLY A 212 -8.09 16.34 -5.20
N LEU A 213 -9.26 16.94 -5.43
CA LEU A 213 -10.00 17.66 -4.40
C LEU A 213 -10.39 16.74 -3.24
N LEU A 214 -10.95 15.57 -3.54
CA LEU A 214 -11.42 14.62 -2.54
C LEU A 214 -10.27 14.17 -1.61
N TYR A 215 -9.15 13.76 -2.17
CA TYR A 215 -8.09 13.17 -1.37
C TYR A 215 -7.14 14.20 -0.76
N PHE A 216 -6.75 15.25 -1.50
CA PHE A 216 -5.82 16.23 -0.94
C PHE A 216 -6.50 17.26 -0.03
N VAL A 217 -7.72 17.65 -0.34
CA VAL A 217 -8.40 18.72 0.43
C VAL A 217 -9.38 18.12 1.42
N VAL A 218 -10.42 17.44 0.93
CA VAL A 218 -11.52 16.98 1.79
C VAL A 218 -11.05 15.96 2.84
N SER A 219 -10.22 14.97 2.43
CA SER A 219 -9.69 13.97 3.37
C SER A 219 -8.77 14.58 4.41
N SER A 220 -7.89 15.51 4.00
CA SER A 220 -6.97 16.20 4.91
C SER A 220 -7.71 17.08 5.91
N LEU A 221 -8.67 17.89 5.45
CA LEU A 221 -9.48 18.73 6.32
C LEU A 221 -10.30 17.91 7.32
N GLN A 222 -10.89 16.80 6.87
CA GLN A 222 -11.63 15.89 7.73
C GLN A 222 -10.73 15.29 8.81
N TRP A 223 -9.50 14.89 8.45
CA TRP A 223 -8.55 14.34 9.41
C TRP A 223 -8.12 15.38 10.45
N ILE A 224 -7.81 16.60 10.01
CA ILE A 224 -7.47 17.72 10.88
C ILE A 224 -8.64 18.01 11.84
N ALA A 225 -9.87 18.13 11.32
CA ALA A 225 -11.06 18.40 12.14
C ALA A 225 -11.33 17.30 13.18
N ALA A 226 -11.11 16.03 12.82
CA ALA A 226 -11.26 14.91 13.73
C ALA A 226 -10.25 14.95 14.89
N ASN A 227 -9.00 15.32 14.61
CA ASN A 227 -7.95 15.43 15.63
C ASN A 227 -8.13 16.64 16.55
N PHE A 228 -8.61 17.77 16.04
CA PHE A 228 -8.95 18.93 16.89
C PHE A 228 -10.08 18.62 17.90
N LYS A 229 -11.01 17.75 17.56
CA LYS A 229 -12.09 17.32 18.48
C LYS A 229 -11.61 16.38 19.59
N LYS A 230 -10.53 15.63 19.36
CA LYS A 230 -9.95 14.72 20.36
C LYS A 230 -9.04 15.41 21.38
N GLY A 231 -8.50 16.57 21.04
CA GLY A 231 -7.63 17.37 21.90
C GLY A 231 -8.39 18.28 22.90
N LYS A 232 -9.72 18.26 22.87
CA LYS A 232 -10.60 18.87 23.85
C LYS A 232 -11.25 17.81 24.73
#